data_5bca0285c34df1fba8092deda9f79a19
#
_entry.id   5bca0285c34df1fba8092deda9f79a19
#
_cell.length_a   1.000
_cell.length_b   1.000
_cell.length_c   1.000
_cell.angle_alpha   90.00
_cell.angle_beta   90.00
_cell.angle_gamma   90.00
#
_symmetry.space_group_name_H-M   'P 1'
#
loop_
_entity.id
_entity.type
_entity.pdbx_description
1 polymer ?
#
loop_
_entity_poly.entity_id
_entity_poly.type
_entity_poly.pdbx_seq_one_letter_code
_entity_poly.pdbx_strand_id
1 'polypeptide(L)'
;MSLDYNTCVTRYSDQFKKILIAPDYLQKIQELASRIVERKLTEVHHLVDRNQELKRFITGLMGEAALEQLLDINIIDWTVGDSYHYHYPDIPGYKVGIKTVERNKFPIIFKKNWYPQIICIRSDKFENLVFVCGLATPDVLNEFQSDDLIVDPALRKRGTKTGFYGFSRLKPVSGISDLYSYKIGSK
;
A
#
# COMPACT_ATOMS: atom_id res chain seq x y z
N MET A 1 -19.42 17.71 -1.89
CA MET A 1 -18.22 18.10 -1.14
C MET A 1 -17.02 17.65 -1.97
N SER A 2 -16.16 18.56 -2.40
CA SER A 2 -14.97 18.17 -3.17
C SER A 2 -14.03 17.41 -2.24
N LEU A 3 -13.64 16.18 -2.62
CA LEU A 3 -12.68 15.36 -1.88
C LEU A 3 -11.27 15.86 -2.22
N ASP A 4 -10.84 16.92 -1.54
CA ASP A 4 -9.52 17.51 -1.68
C ASP A 4 -8.48 16.76 -0.84
N TYR A 5 -7.30 16.53 -1.41
CA TYR A 5 -6.20 15.79 -0.77
C TYR A 5 -5.73 16.46 0.54
N ASN A 6 -5.65 17.79 0.56
CA ASN A 6 -5.21 18.51 1.74
C ASN A 6 -6.18 18.31 2.92
N THR A 7 -7.47 18.36 2.65
CA THR A 7 -8.51 18.16 3.65
C THR A 7 -8.59 16.70 4.12
N CYS A 8 -8.46 15.75 3.21
CA CYS A 8 -8.64 14.32 3.53
C CYS A 8 -7.37 13.67 4.07
N VAL A 9 -6.17 14.13 3.68
CA VAL A 9 -4.90 13.47 3.97
C VAL A 9 -3.93 14.38 4.70
N THR A 10 -3.55 15.53 4.10
CA THR A 10 -2.47 16.38 4.62
C THR A 10 -2.79 16.92 6.01
N ARG A 11 -4.05 17.22 6.30
CA ARG A 11 -4.53 17.66 7.61
C ARG A 11 -4.18 16.70 8.75
N TYR A 12 -4.01 15.40 8.46
CA TYR A 12 -3.72 14.36 9.45
C TYR A 12 -2.26 13.93 9.44
N SER A 13 -1.39 14.58 8.65
CA SER A 13 0.00 14.15 8.44
C SER A 13 0.85 14.14 9.70
N ASP A 14 0.52 14.96 10.70
CA ASP A 14 1.23 14.99 11.98
C ASP A 14 1.02 13.71 12.82
N GLN A 15 -0.04 12.96 12.53
CA GLN A 15 -0.35 11.67 13.17
C GLN A 15 0.36 10.50 12.50
N PHE A 16 0.92 10.69 11.29
CA PHE A 16 1.56 9.62 10.52
C PHE A 16 2.96 9.34 11.05
N LYS A 17 3.28 8.06 11.15
CA LYS A 17 4.61 7.63 11.57
C LYS A 17 5.57 7.74 10.39
N LYS A 18 6.67 8.45 10.57
CA LYS A 18 7.72 8.62 9.55
C LYS A 18 8.74 7.51 9.68
N ILE A 19 8.95 6.75 8.62
CA ILE A 19 9.94 5.68 8.54
C ILE A 19 10.94 6.02 7.43
N LEU A 20 12.22 6.07 7.80
CA LEU A 20 13.32 6.26 6.86
C LEU A 20 13.90 4.89 6.49
N ILE A 21 13.85 4.56 5.21
CA ILE A 21 14.46 3.35 4.67
C ILE A 21 15.97 3.60 4.50
N ALA A 22 16.81 2.68 4.99
CA ALA A 22 18.24 2.79 4.81
C ALA A 22 18.63 2.77 3.31
N PRO A 23 19.66 3.52 2.88
CA PRO A 23 20.02 3.64 1.46
C PRO A 23 20.35 2.32 0.80
N ASP A 24 21.06 1.42 1.48
CA ASP A 24 21.39 0.07 1.01
C ASP A 24 20.13 -0.81 0.84
N TYR A 25 19.14 -0.63 1.71
CA TYR A 25 17.87 -1.32 1.63
C TYR A 25 17.02 -0.77 0.47
N LEU A 26 17.03 0.54 0.26
CA LEU A 26 16.38 1.17 -0.89
C LEU A 26 16.96 0.67 -2.21
N GLN A 27 18.29 0.52 -2.30
CA GLN A 27 18.94 -0.05 -3.48
C GLN A 27 18.45 -1.48 -3.75
N LYS A 28 18.38 -2.34 -2.74
CA LYS A 28 17.83 -3.71 -2.87
C LYS A 28 16.38 -3.71 -3.37
N ILE A 29 15.55 -2.79 -2.88
CA ILE A 29 14.16 -2.60 -3.34
C ILE A 29 14.13 -2.26 -4.83
N GLN A 30 14.98 -1.33 -5.28
CA GLN A 30 15.05 -0.93 -6.69
C GLN A 30 15.50 -2.08 -7.59
N GLU A 31 16.48 -2.86 -7.16
CA GLU A 31 16.96 -4.05 -7.87
C GLU A 31 15.87 -5.13 -7.96
N LEU A 32 15.14 -5.41 -6.87
CA LEU A 32 14.03 -6.35 -6.86
C LEU A 32 12.90 -5.88 -7.79
N ALA A 33 12.50 -4.62 -7.70
CA ALA A 33 11.46 -4.05 -8.55
C ALA A 33 11.83 -4.17 -10.04
N SER A 34 13.10 -3.90 -10.40
CA SER A 34 13.59 -4.05 -11.77
C SER A 34 13.48 -5.48 -12.27
N ARG A 35 13.89 -6.47 -11.46
CA ARG A 35 13.76 -7.90 -11.81
C ARG A 35 12.31 -8.33 -12.00
N ILE A 36 11.39 -7.85 -11.15
CA ILE A 36 9.95 -8.14 -11.28
C ILE A 36 9.40 -7.57 -12.59
N VAL A 37 9.74 -6.33 -12.92
CA VAL A 37 9.27 -5.67 -14.15
C VAL A 37 9.83 -6.36 -15.38
N GLU A 38 11.12 -6.69 -15.41
CA GLU A 38 11.75 -7.41 -16.52
C GLU A 38 11.08 -8.77 -16.78
N ARG A 39 10.79 -9.53 -15.73
CA ARG A 39 10.06 -10.78 -15.86
C ARG A 39 8.66 -10.59 -16.44
N LYS A 40 7.92 -9.56 -15.98
CA LYS A 40 6.58 -9.26 -16.51
C LYS A 40 6.56 -8.81 -17.96
N LEU A 41 7.59 -8.10 -18.43
CA LEU A 41 7.70 -7.69 -19.83
C LEU A 41 7.89 -8.87 -20.78
N THR A 42 8.32 -10.04 -20.30
CA THR A 42 8.36 -11.27 -21.10
C THR A 42 7.00 -11.96 -21.24
N GLU A 43 5.99 -11.55 -20.47
CA GLU A 43 4.61 -12.06 -20.58
C GLU A 43 3.86 -11.34 -21.70
N VAL A 44 3.35 -12.10 -22.68
CA VAL A 44 2.83 -11.64 -23.99
C VAL A 44 1.64 -10.66 -23.94
N HIS A 45 1.10 -10.35 -22.75
CA HIS A 45 -0.15 -9.60 -22.60
C HIS A 45 -0.03 -8.22 -21.92
N HIS A 46 1.18 -7.74 -21.60
CA HIS A 46 1.34 -6.47 -20.88
C HIS A 46 1.96 -5.37 -21.74
N LEU A 47 1.08 -4.58 -22.39
CA LEU A 47 1.42 -3.26 -22.95
C LEU A 47 1.37 -2.19 -21.86
N VAL A 48 2.24 -2.29 -20.84
CA VAL A 48 2.32 -1.29 -19.76
C VAL A 48 3.64 -0.54 -19.89
N ASP A 49 3.60 0.78 -19.65
CA ASP A 49 4.81 1.59 -19.57
C ASP A 49 5.73 1.03 -18.46
N ARG A 50 6.94 0.58 -18.87
CA ARG A 50 7.95 0.01 -17.98
C ARG A 50 8.25 0.93 -16.78
N ASN A 51 8.36 2.23 -17.03
CA ASN A 51 8.70 3.20 -15.97
C ASN A 51 7.57 3.35 -14.96
N GLN A 52 6.32 3.32 -15.41
CA GLN A 52 5.15 3.37 -14.51
C GLN A 52 5.06 2.11 -13.66
N GLU A 53 5.28 0.93 -14.26
CA GLU A 53 5.30 -0.33 -13.52
C GLU A 53 6.45 -0.37 -12.50
N LEU A 54 7.66 0.02 -12.89
CA LEU A 54 8.79 0.10 -11.99
C LEU A 54 8.49 0.99 -10.78
N LYS A 55 7.98 2.18 -11.04
CA LYS A 55 7.59 3.13 -9.99
C LYS A 55 6.52 2.57 -9.07
N ARG A 56 5.55 1.83 -9.61
CA ARG A 56 4.49 1.17 -8.84
C ARG A 56 5.05 0.09 -7.91
N PHE A 57 5.96 -0.77 -8.41
CA PHE A 57 6.59 -1.81 -7.60
C PHE A 57 7.49 -1.22 -6.52
N ILE A 58 8.32 -0.24 -6.83
CA ILE A 58 9.14 0.46 -5.82
C ILE A 58 8.24 1.04 -4.73
N THR A 59 7.14 1.70 -5.10
CA THR A 59 6.22 2.30 -4.13
C THR A 59 5.59 1.25 -3.22
N GLY A 60 5.16 0.10 -3.75
CA GLY A 60 4.62 -1.01 -2.97
C GLY A 60 5.65 -1.58 -1.99
N LEU A 61 6.83 -1.97 -2.50
CA LEU A 61 7.93 -2.54 -1.71
C LEU A 61 8.44 -1.58 -0.62
N MET A 62 8.42 -0.27 -0.86
CA MET A 62 8.79 0.71 0.18
C MET A 62 7.81 0.72 1.35
N GLY A 63 6.52 0.54 1.09
CA GLY A 63 5.53 0.40 2.16
C GLY A 63 5.74 -0.87 2.97
N GLU A 64 6.02 -2.00 2.30
CA GLU A 64 6.36 -3.26 2.95
C GLU A 64 7.62 -3.12 3.80
N ALA A 65 8.70 -2.50 3.27
CA ALA A 65 9.95 -2.25 4.00
C ALA A 65 9.75 -1.35 5.23
N ALA A 66 8.92 -0.32 5.12
CA ALA A 66 8.59 0.54 6.25
C ALA A 66 7.85 -0.23 7.36
N LEU A 67 6.97 -1.16 6.97
CA LEU A 67 6.25 -1.99 7.91
C LEU A 67 7.13 -3.11 8.49
N GLU A 68 8.09 -3.67 7.76
CA GLU A 68 9.10 -4.57 8.33
C GLU A 68 9.83 -3.91 9.50
N GLN A 69 10.29 -2.65 9.31
CA GLN A 69 10.98 -1.91 10.38
C GLN A 69 10.06 -1.59 11.55
N LEU A 70 8.79 -1.22 11.28
CA LEU A 70 7.85 -0.82 12.32
C LEU A 70 7.34 -2.00 13.15
N LEU A 71 7.12 -3.14 12.50
CA LEU A 71 6.50 -4.33 13.08
C LEU A 71 7.55 -5.36 13.56
N ASP A 72 8.80 -5.18 13.20
CA ASP A 72 9.91 -6.11 13.45
C ASP A 72 9.62 -7.53 12.93
N ILE A 73 9.19 -7.61 11.67
CA ILE A 73 8.90 -8.88 10.97
C ILE A 73 9.35 -8.81 9.52
N ASN A 74 9.59 -9.97 8.88
CA ASN A 74 9.87 -10.04 7.45
C ASN A 74 8.55 -10.07 6.66
N ILE A 75 8.40 -9.16 5.71
CA ILE A 75 7.22 -9.05 4.84
C ILE A 75 7.61 -9.27 3.38
N ILE A 76 8.71 -8.63 2.93
CA ILE A 76 9.13 -8.66 1.53
C ILE A 76 9.60 -10.05 1.14
N ASP A 77 8.99 -10.62 0.11
CA ASP A 77 9.53 -11.78 -0.58
C ASP A 77 10.62 -11.33 -1.57
N TRP A 78 11.88 -11.52 -1.18
CA TRP A 78 13.05 -11.19 -1.99
C TRP A 78 13.29 -12.14 -3.15
N THR A 79 12.58 -13.26 -3.19
CA THR A 79 12.55 -14.12 -4.36
C THR A 79 11.61 -13.49 -5.39
N VAL A 80 11.95 -13.59 -6.66
CA VAL A 80 11.00 -13.22 -7.70
C VAL A 80 10.00 -14.37 -7.80
N GLY A 81 9.11 -14.45 -6.79
CA GLY A 81 8.11 -15.50 -6.67
C GLY A 81 7.12 -15.49 -7.82
N ASP A 82 6.60 -16.65 -8.16
CA ASP A 82 5.46 -16.74 -9.06
C ASP A 82 4.26 -16.04 -8.41
N SER A 83 3.50 -15.33 -9.22
CA SER A 83 2.36 -14.51 -8.83
C SER A 83 1.17 -15.28 -8.22
N TYR A 84 1.39 -16.45 -7.68
CA TYR A 84 0.39 -17.32 -7.04
C TYR A 84 -0.13 -16.81 -5.69
N HIS A 85 0.49 -15.76 -5.12
CA HIS A 85 0.15 -15.27 -3.78
C HIS A 85 -0.81 -14.08 -3.74
N TYR A 86 -1.42 -13.68 -4.87
CA TYR A 86 -2.37 -12.54 -4.91
C TYR A 86 -3.61 -12.67 -4.02
N HIS A 87 -3.88 -13.85 -3.49
CA HIS A 87 -5.04 -14.11 -2.62
C HIS A 87 -4.71 -14.11 -1.12
N TYR A 88 -3.44 -14.01 -0.77
CA TYR A 88 -3.02 -13.98 0.63
C TYR A 88 -2.88 -12.54 1.12
N PRO A 89 -3.19 -12.28 2.39
CA PRO A 89 -2.87 -11.00 3.04
C PRO A 89 -1.37 -10.72 2.97
N ASP A 90 -1.01 -9.45 2.83
CA ASP A 90 0.38 -9.04 2.62
C ASP A 90 1.26 -9.26 3.87
N ILE A 91 0.67 -9.25 5.07
CA ILE A 91 1.41 -9.43 6.33
C ILE A 91 1.38 -10.92 6.73
N PRO A 92 2.54 -11.61 6.77
CA PRO A 92 2.61 -13.02 7.13
C PRO A 92 2.00 -13.32 8.50
N GLY A 93 1.09 -14.29 8.56
CA GLY A 93 0.41 -14.71 9.78
C GLY A 93 -0.77 -13.82 10.23
N TYR A 94 -1.09 -12.77 9.49
CA TYR A 94 -2.17 -11.84 9.81
C TYR A 94 -3.09 -11.62 8.60
N LYS A 95 -4.38 -11.46 8.84
CA LYS A 95 -5.36 -11.07 7.81
C LYS A 95 -5.36 -9.56 7.63
N VAL A 96 -4.22 -9.00 7.25
CA VAL A 96 -4.01 -7.57 7.06
C VAL A 96 -3.29 -7.34 5.74
N GLY A 97 -3.85 -6.47 4.90
CA GLY A 97 -3.23 -6.03 3.66
C GLY A 97 -2.43 -4.74 3.84
N ILE A 98 -1.62 -4.43 2.83
CA ILE A 98 -0.82 -3.20 2.77
C ILE A 98 -1.22 -2.41 1.53
N LYS A 99 -1.42 -1.11 1.70
CA LYS A 99 -1.71 -0.22 0.58
C LYS A 99 -0.79 0.98 0.63
N THR A 100 0.17 1.02 -0.29
CA THR A 100 1.11 2.13 -0.42
C THR A 100 0.82 2.93 -1.68
N VAL A 101 0.77 4.24 -1.52
CA VAL A 101 0.60 5.19 -2.64
C VAL A 101 1.66 6.29 -2.58
N GLU A 102 1.86 6.97 -3.69
CA GLU A 102 2.65 8.19 -3.71
C GLU A 102 1.88 9.35 -3.09
N ARG A 103 2.59 10.33 -2.56
CA ARG A 103 1.99 11.58 -2.11
C ARG A 103 1.13 12.21 -3.21
N ASN A 104 0.08 12.89 -2.83
CA ASN A 104 -0.94 13.49 -3.69
C ASN A 104 -1.80 12.48 -4.47
N LYS A 105 -1.72 11.18 -4.14
CA LYS A 105 -2.63 10.15 -4.68
C LYS A 105 -3.46 9.53 -3.56
N PHE A 106 -4.71 9.23 -3.86
CA PHE A 106 -5.57 8.44 -2.97
C PHE A 106 -5.34 6.94 -3.19
N PRO A 107 -5.35 6.13 -2.12
CA PRO A 107 -5.29 4.68 -2.24
C PRO A 107 -6.46 4.15 -3.05
N ILE A 108 -6.17 3.31 -4.04
CA ILE A 108 -7.20 2.59 -4.79
C ILE A 108 -7.40 1.22 -4.14
N ILE A 109 -8.59 0.98 -3.61
CA ILE A 109 -8.99 -0.22 -2.89
C ILE A 109 -10.10 -0.97 -3.64
N PHE A 110 -10.44 -2.17 -3.20
CA PHE A 110 -11.65 -2.84 -3.68
C PHE A 110 -12.90 -2.17 -3.12
N LYS A 111 -14.03 -2.25 -3.83
CA LYS A 111 -15.34 -1.74 -3.35
C LYS A 111 -15.91 -2.52 -2.17
N LYS A 112 -15.48 -3.79 -2.02
CA LYS A 112 -15.78 -4.63 -0.86
C LYS A 112 -14.48 -5.10 -0.24
N ASN A 113 -14.29 -4.78 1.03
CA ASN A 113 -13.11 -5.13 1.80
C ASN A 113 -13.52 -6.05 2.95
N TRP A 114 -12.84 -7.17 3.09
CA TRP A 114 -13.14 -8.22 4.06
C TRP A 114 -12.15 -8.25 5.22
N TYR A 115 -10.99 -7.65 5.05
CA TYR A 115 -9.95 -7.53 6.06
C TYR A 115 -9.31 -6.14 6.03
N PRO A 116 -8.71 -5.71 7.15
CA PRO A 116 -8.13 -4.39 7.26
C PRO A 116 -6.90 -4.23 6.36
N GLN A 117 -6.57 -2.97 6.08
CA GLN A 117 -5.36 -2.60 5.34
C GLN A 117 -4.60 -1.52 6.09
N ILE A 118 -3.28 -1.64 6.14
CA ILE A 118 -2.41 -0.56 6.59
C ILE A 118 -2.15 0.36 5.39
N ILE A 119 -2.45 1.64 5.56
CA ILE A 119 -2.27 2.65 4.54
C ILE A 119 -0.93 3.33 4.74
N CYS A 120 -0.14 3.37 3.66
CA CYS A 120 1.17 4.02 3.62
C CYS A 120 1.23 5.04 2.47
N ILE A 121 2.02 6.09 2.66
CA ILE A 121 2.30 7.11 1.65
C ILE A 121 3.81 7.24 1.48
N ARG A 122 4.30 7.04 0.25
CA ARG A 122 5.68 7.36 -0.12
C ARG A 122 5.83 8.87 -0.30
N SER A 123 6.88 9.44 0.28
CA SER A 123 7.21 10.85 0.10
C SER A 123 7.54 11.19 -1.36
N ASP A 124 7.18 12.40 -1.75
CA ASP A 124 7.58 13.03 -3.02
C ASP A 124 8.88 13.86 -2.88
N LYS A 125 9.24 14.23 -1.63
CA LYS A 125 10.40 15.06 -1.34
C LYS A 125 11.67 14.26 -1.00
N PHE A 126 11.51 13.10 -0.38
CA PHE A 126 12.61 12.25 0.06
C PHE A 126 12.38 10.82 -0.45
N GLU A 127 13.31 10.33 -1.26
CA GLU A 127 13.18 9.01 -1.92
C GLU A 127 13.01 7.86 -0.94
N ASN A 128 13.62 7.96 0.24
CA ASN A 128 13.67 6.92 1.25
C ASN A 128 12.67 7.10 2.40
N LEU A 129 11.75 8.06 2.31
CA LEU A 129 10.78 8.34 3.38
C LEU A 129 9.41 7.77 3.05
N VAL A 130 8.87 7.00 3.99
CA VAL A 130 7.50 6.50 3.98
C VAL A 130 6.75 6.97 5.22
N PHE A 131 5.51 7.39 5.04
CA PHE A 131 4.57 7.69 6.11
C PHE A 131 3.65 6.48 6.31
N VAL A 132 3.70 5.84 7.47
CA VAL A 132 2.70 4.85 7.89
C VAL A 132 1.53 5.61 8.48
N CYS A 133 0.42 5.70 7.74
CA CYS A 133 -0.73 6.51 8.10
C CYS A 133 -1.61 5.84 9.17
N GLY A 134 -1.69 4.51 9.14
CA GLY A 134 -2.45 3.72 10.09
C GLY A 134 -3.27 2.60 9.46
N LEU A 135 -4.03 1.90 10.30
CA LEU A 135 -4.86 0.76 9.95
C LEU A 135 -6.29 1.20 9.64
N ALA A 136 -6.76 0.94 8.44
CA ALA A 136 -8.17 1.04 8.06
C ALA A 136 -8.86 -0.30 8.26
N THR A 137 -9.90 -0.35 9.11
CA THR A 137 -10.74 -1.55 9.27
C THR A 137 -11.63 -1.75 8.04
N PRO A 138 -12.21 -2.95 7.83
CA PRO A 138 -13.14 -3.18 6.72
C PRO A 138 -14.31 -2.18 6.68
N ASP A 139 -14.86 -1.83 7.84
CA ASP A 139 -15.96 -0.85 7.93
C ASP A 139 -15.50 0.53 7.45
N VAL A 140 -14.33 0.98 7.89
CA VAL A 140 -13.75 2.26 7.46
C VAL A 140 -13.43 2.24 5.96
N LEU A 141 -12.88 1.14 5.42
CA LEU A 141 -12.62 1.00 3.99
C LEU A 141 -13.91 1.03 3.15
N ASN A 142 -14.97 0.41 3.65
CA ASN A 142 -16.25 0.32 2.93
C ASN A 142 -17.10 1.60 3.07
N GLU A 143 -16.93 2.38 4.15
CA GLU A 143 -17.66 3.63 4.38
C GLU A 143 -17.02 4.83 3.68
N PHE A 144 -15.67 4.96 3.76
CA PHE A 144 -14.94 6.15 3.29
C PHE A 144 -14.30 5.94 1.92
N GLN A 145 -15.11 5.69 0.90
CA GLN A 145 -14.68 5.45 -0.48
C GLN A 145 -15.49 6.27 -1.50
N SER A 146 -14.87 6.64 -2.63
CA SER A 146 -15.54 7.32 -3.74
C SER A 146 -14.89 6.98 -5.07
N ASP A 147 -15.71 6.72 -6.09
CA ASP A 147 -15.26 6.50 -7.45
C ASP A 147 -14.71 7.77 -8.11
N ASP A 148 -15.06 8.96 -7.60
CA ASP A 148 -14.55 10.24 -8.09
C ASP A 148 -13.04 10.41 -7.90
N LEU A 149 -12.46 9.63 -6.98
CA LEU A 149 -11.02 9.61 -6.72
C LEU A 149 -10.24 8.75 -7.73
N ILE A 150 -10.92 8.00 -8.60
CA ILE A 150 -10.27 7.21 -9.66
C ILE A 150 -10.04 8.11 -10.86
N VAL A 151 -8.77 8.42 -11.13
CA VAL A 151 -8.37 9.24 -12.28
C VAL A 151 -8.37 8.43 -13.57
N ASP A 152 -8.00 7.15 -13.52
CA ASP A 152 -7.94 6.26 -14.69
C ASP A 152 -9.35 5.83 -15.14
N PRO A 153 -9.80 6.25 -16.36
CA PRO A 153 -11.13 5.91 -16.87
C PRO A 153 -11.33 4.40 -17.07
N ALA A 154 -10.28 3.66 -17.47
CA ALA A 154 -10.35 2.22 -17.67
C ALA A 154 -10.57 1.49 -16.34
N LEU A 155 -9.90 1.93 -15.28
CA LEU A 155 -10.08 1.39 -13.94
C LEU A 155 -11.48 1.70 -13.40
N ARG A 156 -11.97 2.92 -13.62
CA ARG A 156 -13.33 3.34 -13.25
C ARG A 156 -14.38 2.47 -13.96
N LYS A 157 -14.21 2.22 -15.24
CA LYS A 157 -15.12 1.39 -16.06
C LYS A 157 -15.20 -0.06 -15.58
N ARG A 158 -14.12 -0.63 -15.02
CA ARG A 158 -14.13 -1.99 -14.47
C ARG A 158 -15.06 -2.15 -13.27
N GLY A 159 -15.35 -1.07 -12.53
CA GLY A 159 -16.34 -1.05 -11.44
C GLY A 159 -16.01 -1.85 -10.18
N THR A 160 -14.84 -2.49 -10.10
CA THR A 160 -14.43 -3.36 -8.98
C THR A 160 -13.63 -2.63 -7.89
N LYS A 161 -13.09 -1.46 -8.23
CA LYS A 161 -12.23 -0.65 -7.36
C LYS A 161 -12.79 0.74 -7.16
N THR A 162 -12.31 1.43 -6.12
CA THR A 162 -12.71 2.78 -5.72
C THR A 162 -11.55 3.47 -5.01
N GLY A 163 -11.61 4.79 -4.84
CA GLY A 163 -10.61 5.55 -4.08
C GLY A 163 -10.98 5.67 -2.61
N PHE A 164 -10.01 5.50 -1.71
CA PHE A 164 -10.19 5.62 -0.26
C PHE A 164 -9.77 7.01 0.24
N TYR A 165 -10.59 7.64 1.10
CA TYR A 165 -10.33 8.97 1.68
C TYR A 165 -10.46 9.04 3.21
N GLY A 166 -10.65 7.92 3.91
CA GLY A 166 -10.95 7.85 5.33
C GLY A 166 -9.76 8.02 6.28
N PHE A 167 -8.79 8.89 5.97
CA PHE A 167 -7.58 9.07 6.77
C PHE A 167 -7.84 9.55 8.20
N SER A 168 -8.95 10.26 8.45
CA SER A 168 -9.39 10.69 9.79
C SER A 168 -9.83 9.54 10.70
N ARG A 169 -10.04 8.35 10.14
CA ARG A 169 -10.54 7.15 10.83
C ARG A 169 -9.51 6.05 10.96
N LEU A 170 -8.29 6.29 10.52
CA LEU A 170 -7.21 5.32 10.64
C LEU A 170 -6.83 5.13 12.11
N LYS A 171 -6.64 3.87 12.51
CA LYS A 171 -6.10 3.52 13.83
C LYS A 171 -4.57 3.60 13.76
N PRO A 172 -3.90 4.21 14.74
CA PRO A 172 -2.44 4.20 14.79
C PRO A 172 -1.89 2.78 14.82
N VAL A 173 -0.77 2.57 14.13
CA VAL A 173 0.00 1.32 14.18
C VAL A 173 1.39 1.66 14.72
N SER A 174 1.76 1.05 15.83
CA SER A 174 3.03 1.28 16.53
C SER A 174 3.92 0.05 16.60
N GLY A 175 3.33 -1.13 16.42
CA GLY A 175 4.03 -2.40 16.45
C GLY A 175 3.09 -3.56 16.14
N ILE A 176 3.64 -4.77 16.16
CA ILE A 176 2.91 -6.00 15.78
C ILE A 176 1.74 -6.30 16.73
N SER A 177 1.79 -5.84 17.97
CA SER A 177 0.72 -6.01 18.97
C SER A 177 -0.61 -5.40 18.51
N ASP A 178 -0.56 -4.31 17.73
CA ASP A 178 -1.75 -3.64 17.21
C ASP A 178 -2.52 -4.50 16.19
N LEU A 179 -1.88 -5.56 15.69
CA LEU A 179 -2.45 -6.48 14.70
C LEU A 179 -2.93 -7.81 15.30
N TYR A 180 -2.77 -8.05 16.60
CA TYR A 180 -3.07 -9.36 17.21
C TYR A 180 -4.50 -9.83 17.02
N SER A 181 -5.48 -8.93 16.97
CA SER A 181 -6.88 -9.27 16.69
C SER A 181 -7.13 -9.81 15.28
N TYR A 182 -6.15 -9.66 14.39
CA TYR A 182 -6.22 -10.11 12.99
C TYR A 182 -5.32 -11.31 12.69
N LYS A 183 -4.72 -11.92 13.71
CA LYS A 183 -3.85 -13.09 13.56
C LYS A 183 -4.61 -14.27 12.96
N ILE A 184 -4.00 -14.96 11.97
CA ILE A 184 -4.59 -16.15 11.35
C ILE A 184 -4.60 -17.28 12.38
N GLY A 185 -5.78 -17.89 12.60
CA GLY A 185 -5.94 -18.98 13.57
C GLY A 185 -6.27 -18.54 15.01
N SER A 186 -6.37 -17.24 15.31
CA SER A 186 -6.98 -16.78 16.56
C SER A 186 -8.50 -16.93 16.44
N LYS A 187 -9.06 -17.89 17.16
CA LYS A 187 -10.50 -18.01 17.43
C LYS A 187 -10.79 -17.33 18.77
#